data_cbd7199ca0bd206e298b95f3b22e0e60
#
_entry.id   cbd7199ca0bd206e298b95f3b22e0e60
#
_cell.length_a   1.000
_cell.length_b   1.000
_cell.length_c   1.000
_cell.angle_alpha   90.00
_cell.angle_beta   90.00
_cell.angle_gamma   90.00
#
_symmetry.space_group_name_H-M   'P 1'
#
loop_
_entity.id
_entity.type
_entity.pdbx_description
1 polymer ?
#
loop_
_entity_poly.entity_id
_entity_poly.type
_entity_poly.pdbx_seq_one_letter_code
_entity_poly.pdbx_strand_id
1 'polypeptide(L)'
;MKERILVTGGTGYIGSHTVVELQNSGYEVIIIDNLSNSNADVVDNIEKVSGIRPAFEKLDCLDFAGLDAIFTKYKGIKAIIHCAASKAVGESVEKPLLYYRNNLVSLINLLELMPKHGVEGIVFSSSCTVYGQPDELPVTEKAPIKKAESPYGNTKQINEEIIRDTVASGAPINAIMLRYFNPIGAHPTALLGELPNGVPQNLIPYLTQTAIGIREKLSVFGDDYDTPDGSCIRDFINVVDLAKAHVIAIRRILEKTQKEKVEVFNIGTGRGVSVLELINGFEKATGVKLNYQIVGRRAGDIEKVWANPDFANQELGWKAVETLEDTLRSAWNWQLKLRERGIQ
;
A
#
# COMPACT_ATOMS: atom_id res chain seq x y z
N MET A 1 14.15 -14.43 21.84
CA MET A 1 12.89 -14.74 21.10
C MET A 1 12.77 -13.74 19.99
N LYS A 2 12.27 -14.14 18.82
CA LYS A 2 11.98 -13.19 17.73
C LYS A 2 10.87 -12.23 18.16
N GLU A 3 10.97 -10.96 17.76
CA GLU A 3 9.91 -9.98 18.00
C GLU A 3 8.73 -10.25 17.09
N ARG A 4 7.52 -10.13 17.65
CA ARG A 4 6.25 -10.42 16.96
C ARG A 4 5.63 -9.15 16.39
N ILE A 5 5.31 -9.20 15.11
CA ILE A 5 4.65 -8.12 14.39
C ILE A 5 3.31 -8.61 13.86
N LEU A 6 2.26 -7.87 14.15
CA LEU A 6 0.94 -8.11 13.59
C LEU A 6 0.78 -7.32 12.29
N VAL A 7 0.39 -7.98 11.21
CA VAL A 7 0.11 -7.35 9.92
C VAL A 7 -1.36 -7.56 9.58
N THR A 8 -2.15 -6.49 9.61
CA THR A 8 -3.54 -6.53 9.14
C THR A 8 -3.59 -6.29 7.64
N GLY A 9 -4.46 -7.01 6.93
CA GLY A 9 -4.44 -7.00 5.47
C GLY A 9 -3.21 -7.71 4.89
N GLY A 10 -2.64 -8.66 5.66
CA GLY A 10 -1.36 -9.30 5.34
C GLY A 10 -1.41 -10.30 4.18
N THR A 11 -2.60 -10.68 3.68
CA THR A 11 -2.75 -11.44 2.43
C THR A 11 -3.02 -10.56 1.22
N GLY A 12 -3.19 -9.23 1.45
CA GLY A 12 -3.31 -8.25 0.37
C GLY A 12 -1.99 -7.99 -0.36
N TYR A 13 -2.04 -7.18 -1.41
CA TYR A 13 -0.89 -6.89 -2.28
C TYR A 13 0.32 -6.33 -1.49
N ILE A 14 0.15 -5.19 -0.81
CA ILE A 14 1.25 -4.56 -0.04
C ILE A 14 1.58 -5.41 1.20
N GLY A 15 0.54 -5.89 1.90
CA GLY A 15 0.71 -6.67 3.12
C GLY A 15 1.54 -7.94 2.93
N SER A 16 1.30 -8.71 1.87
CA SER A 16 2.03 -9.96 1.61
C SER A 16 3.52 -9.73 1.33
N HIS A 17 3.88 -8.70 0.56
CA HIS A 17 5.27 -8.32 0.35
C HIS A 17 5.92 -7.84 1.64
N THR A 18 5.18 -7.07 2.46
CA THR A 18 5.66 -6.61 3.77
C THR A 18 5.91 -7.78 4.72
N VAL A 19 5.03 -8.80 4.74
CA VAL A 19 5.22 -10.01 5.54
C VAL A 19 6.51 -10.73 5.15
N VAL A 20 6.78 -10.89 3.85
CA VAL A 20 8.04 -11.50 3.36
C VAL A 20 9.24 -10.73 3.85
N GLU A 21 9.26 -9.40 3.70
CA GLU A 21 10.40 -8.57 4.10
C GLU A 21 10.60 -8.55 5.63
N LEU A 22 9.52 -8.60 6.43
CA LEU A 22 9.61 -8.77 7.87
C LEU A 22 10.25 -10.11 8.26
N GLN A 23 9.80 -11.21 7.64
CA GLN A 23 10.35 -12.54 7.92
C GLN A 23 11.83 -12.65 7.51
N ASN A 24 12.20 -12.08 6.35
CA ASN A 24 13.58 -11.97 5.90
C ASN A 24 14.45 -11.16 6.87
N SER A 25 13.85 -10.20 7.58
CA SER A 25 14.49 -9.38 8.62
C SER A 25 14.47 -10.02 10.01
N GLY A 26 13.97 -11.25 10.14
CA GLY A 26 14.03 -12.04 11.36
C GLY A 26 12.83 -11.91 12.30
N TYR A 27 11.79 -11.17 11.94
CA TYR A 27 10.58 -11.04 12.76
C TYR A 27 9.67 -12.28 12.67
N GLU A 28 8.93 -12.53 13.74
CA GLU A 28 7.79 -13.47 13.73
C GLU A 28 6.54 -12.68 13.33
N VAL A 29 5.84 -13.14 12.28
CA VAL A 29 4.70 -12.39 11.73
C VAL A 29 3.39 -13.14 11.94
N ILE A 30 2.39 -12.40 12.43
CA ILE A 30 0.99 -12.83 12.50
C ILE A 30 0.20 -12.00 11.48
N ILE A 31 -0.55 -12.67 10.63
CA ILE A 31 -1.44 -12.04 9.64
C ILE A 31 -2.88 -12.09 10.13
N ILE A 32 -3.56 -10.96 10.04
CA ILE A 32 -5.03 -10.88 10.09
C ILE A 32 -5.53 -10.38 8.75
N ASP A 33 -6.49 -11.11 8.16
CA ASP A 33 -7.16 -10.70 6.91
C ASP A 33 -8.57 -11.33 6.85
N ASN A 34 -9.56 -10.59 6.39
CA ASN A 34 -10.92 -11.12 6.21
C ASN A 34 -11.13 -11.78 4.84
N LEU A 35 -10.12 -11.72 3.97
CA LEU A 35 -10.12 -12.24 2.60
C LEU A 35 -11.17 -11.59 1.68
N SER A 36 -11.64 -10.39 1.98
CA SER A 36 -12.64 -9.70 1.16
C SER A 36 -12.09 -9.30 -0.22
N ASN A 37 -10.78 -9.02 -0.31
CA ASN A 37 -10.09 -8.63 -1.56
C ASN A 37 -8.73 -9.34 -1.70
N SER A 38 -8.61 -10.54 -1.16
CA SER A 38 -7.41 -11.37 -1.20
C SER A 38 -7.78 -12.85 -1.15
N ASN A 39 -6.77 -13.74 -1.14
CA ASN A 39 -6.95 -15.18 -1.13
C ASN A 39 -6.04 -15.81 -0.06
N ALA A 40 -6.50 -16.85 0.60
CA ALA A 40 -5.72 -17.60 1.60
C ALA A 40 -4.46 -18.27 1.01
N ASP A 41 -4.46 -18.61 -0.28
CA ASP A 41 -3.30 -19.19 -0.98
C ASP A 41 -2.07 -18.27 -0.97
N VAL A 42 -2.27 -16.98 -0.69
CA VAL A 42 -1.18 -16.02 -0.51
C VAL A 42 -0.27 -16.42 0.65
N VAL A 43 -0.81 -17.04 1.71
CA VAL A 43 -0.03 -17.55 2.87
C VAL A 43 0.95 -18.63 2.41
N ASP A 44 0.52 -19.55 1.53
CA ASP A 44 1.38 -20.58 0.95
C ASP A 44 2.47 -19.99 0.04
N ASN A 45 2.12 -18.94 -0.70
CA ASN A 45 3.08 -18.23 -1.54
C ASN A 45 4.11 -17.45 -0.71
N ILE A 46 3.71 -16.82 0.40
CA ILE A 46 4.63 -16.20 1.37
C ILE A 46 5.63 -17.23 1.89
N GLU A 47 5.15 -18.40 2.32
CA GLU A 47 6.01 -19.50 2.79
C GLU A 47 7.01 -19.96 1.71
N LYS A 48 6.56 -20.10 0.45
CA LYS A 48 7.45 -20.47 -0.67
C LYS A 48 8.52 -19.42 -0.94
N VAL A 49 8.23 -18.14 -0.71
CA VAL A 49 9.16 -17.04 -0.95
C VAL A 49 10.14 -16.87 0.19
N SER A 50 9.68 -16.86 1.44
CA SER A 50 10.49 -16.57 2.62
C SER A 50 11.06 -17.82 3.31
N GLY A 51 10.53 -19.01 3.00
CA GLY A 51 10.84 -20.26 3.71
C GLY A 51 10.17 -20.38 5.08
N ILE A 52 9.33 -19.42 5.46
CA ILE A 52 8.68 -19.37 6.79
C ILE A 52 7.17 -19.19 6.61
N ARG A 53 6.38 -20.12 7.14
CA ARG A 53 4.92 -19.96 7.17
C ARG A 53 4.52 -18.97 8.26
N PRO A 54 3.88 -17.84 7.93
CA PRO A 54 3.36 -16.93 8.95
C PRO A 54 2.13 -17.54 9.64
N ALA A 55 1.88 -17.15 10.89
CA ALA A 55 0.59 -17.40 11.51
C ALA A 55 -0.49 -16.60 10.78
N PHE A 56 -1.62 -17.22 10.50
CA PHE A 56 -2.73 -16.59 9.76
C PHE A 56 -4.05 -16.79 10.50
N GLU A 57 -4.77 -15.69 10.70
CA GLU A 57 -6.11 -15.65 11.28
C GLU A 57 -7.08 -14.97 10.30
N LYS A 58 -8.08 -15.72 9.86
CA LYS A 58 -9.16 -15.14 9.07
C LYS A 58 -10.09 -14.37 9.99
N LEU A 59 -9.92 -13.05 10.05
CA LEU A 59 -10.68 -12.17 10.92
C LEU A 59 -10.88 -10.81 10.29
N ASP A 60 -12.04 -10.22 10.50
CA ASP A 60 -12.32 -8.83 10.15
C ASP A 60 -11.85 -7.90 11.27
N CYS A 61 -11.09 -6.84 10.94
CA CYS A 61 -10.67 -5.84 11.91
C CYS A 61 -11.84 -5.02 12.51
N LEU A 62 -13.04 -5.16 12.00
CA LEU A 62 -14.27 -4.62 12.60
C LEU A 62 -14.76 -5.45 13.78
N ASP A 63 -14.34 -6.70 13.92
CA ASP A 63 -14.67 -7.56 15.04
C ASP A 63 -13.75 -7.29 16.24
N PHE A 64 -14.15 -6.39 17.10
CA PHE A 64 -13.39 -5.99 18.29
C PHE A 64 -13.08 -7.18 19.22
N ALA A 65 -14.08 -8.04 19.48
CA ALA A 65 -13.89 -9.19 20.35
C ALA A 65 -12.94 -10.23 19.75
N GLY A 66 -13.04 -10.45 18.44
CA GLY A 66 -12.12 -11.30 17.70
C GLY A 66 -10.68 -10.76 17.75
N LEU A 67 -10.48 -9.45 17.56
CA LEU A 67 -9.16 -8.82 17.70
C LEU A 67 -8.60 -8.98 19.11
N ASP A 68 -9.40 -8.75 20.17
CA ASP A 68 -8.98 -8.92 21.55
C ASP A 68 -8.53 -10.37 21.84
N ALA A 69 -9.25 -11.34 21.28
CA ALA A 69 -8.87 -12.75 21.37
C ALA A 69 -7.53 -13.04 20.66
N ILE A 70 -7.26 -12.41 19.51
CA ILE A 70 -5.97 -12.54 18.80
C ILE A 70 -4.83 -12.01 19.64
N PHE A 71 -4.94 -10.80 20.21
CA PHE A 71 -3.91 -10.25 21.11
C PHE A 71 -3.67 -11.12 22.33
N THR A 72 -4.73 -11.75 22.85
CA THR A 72 -4.64 -12.70 23.97
C THR A 72 -3.94 -14.00 23.56
N LYS A 73 -4.24 -14.54 22.36
CA LYS A 73 -3.64 -15.75 21.80
C LYS A 73 -2.16 -15.56 21.49
N TYR A 74 -1.80 -14.44 20.86
CA TYR A 74 -0.46 -14.13 20.41
C TYR A 74 0.21 -13.11 21.33
N LYS A 75 0.44 -13.47 22.59
CA LYS A 75 1.06 -12.59 23.59
C LYS A 75 2.42 -12.06 23.11
N GLY A 76 2.73 -10.81 23.45
CA GLY A 76 4.04 -10.20 23.18
C GLY A 76 4.18 -9.65 21.75
N ILE A 77 3.08 -9.34 21.07
CA ILE A 77 3.10 -8.52 19.87
C ILE A 77 3.71 -7.17 20.24
N LYS A 78 4.74 -6.73 19.50
CA LYS A 78 5.47 -5.49 19.77
C LYS A 78 4.94 -4.30 18.99
N ALA A 79 4.54 -4.55 17.75
CA ALA A 79 4.01 -3.51 16.88
C ALA A 79 3.02 -4.08 15.85
N ILE A 80 2.25 -3.18 15.24
CA ILE A 80 1.27 -3.47 14.20
C ILE A 80 1.68 -2.76 12.92
N ILE A 81 1.54 -3.44 11.78
CA ILE A 81 1.43 -2.79 10.47
C ILE A 81 -0.01 -2.86 10.02
N HIS A 82 -0.66 -1.71 9.89
CA HIS A 82 -2.07 -1.64 9.52
C HIS A 82 -2.23 -1.33 8.03
N CYS A 83 -2.35 -2.40 7.20
CA CYS A 83 -2.62 -2.32 5.76
C CYS A 83 -4.09 -2.58 5.40
N ALA A 84 -4.86 -3.20 6.30
CA ALA A 84 -6.27 -3.53 6.03
C ALA A 84 -7.09 -2.26 5.78
N ALA A 85 -7.62 -2.13 4.57
CA ALA A 85 -8.49 -1.03 4.19
C ALA A 85 -9.21 -1.32 2.87
N SER A 86 -10.39 -0.76 2.67
CA SER A 86 -10.97 -0.58 1.34
C SER A 86 -10.20 0.53 0.62
N LYS A 87 -9.72 0.29 -0.62
CA LYS A 87 -8.72 1.17 -1.26
C LYS A 87 -9.12 1.73 -2.64
N ALA A 88 -10.23 1.29 -3.23
CA ALA A 88 -10.63 1.70 -4.57
C ALA A 88 -11.27 3.09 -4.56
N VAL A 89 -10.62 4.07 -5.22
CA VAL A 89 -11.08 5.47 -5.24
C VAL A 89 -12.48 5.58 -5.85
N GLY A 90 -12.74 4.96 -7.01
CA GLY A 90 -14.04 5.00 -7.66
C GLY A 90 -15.15 4.39 -6.80
N GLU A 91 -14.93 3.18 -6.25
CA GLU A 91 -15.91 2.53 -5.35
C GLU A 91 -16.19 3.39 -4.11
N SER A 92 -15.20 4.12 -3.61
CA SER A 92 -15.41 4.98 -2.43
C SER A 92 -16.42 6.09 -2.69
N VAL A 93 -16.50 6.59 -3.92
CA VAL A 93 -17.49 7.60 -4.32
C VAL A 93 -18.89 6.97 -4.40
N GLU A 94 -18.99 5.74 -4.88
CA GLU A 94 -20.26 5.02 -4.98
C GLU A 94 -20.77 4.51 -3.62
N LYS A 95 -19.84 4.09 -2.73
CA LYS A 95 -20.14 3.44 -1.45
C LYS A 95 -19.42 4.12 -0.27
N PRO A 96 -19.57 5.43 -0.04
CA PRO A 96 -18.78 6.16 0.96
C PRO A 96 -18.91 5.62 2.38
N LEU A 97 -20.09 5.21 2.80
CA LEU A 97 -20.32 4.70 4.16
C LEU A 97 -19.59 3.36 4.42
N LEU A 98 -19.42 2.52 3.40
CA LEU A 98 -18.62 1.32 3.49
C LEU A 98 -17.16 1.68 3.82
N TYR A 99 -16.60 2.67 3.12
CA TYR A 99 -15.23 3.13 3.30
C TYR A 99 -15.01 3.77 4.67
N TYR A 100 -15.89 4.66 5.10
CA TYR A 100 -15.79 5.27 6.43
C TYR A 100 -15.88 4.19 7.53
N ARG A 101 -16.87 3.31 7.46
CA ARG A 101 -17.02 2.25 8.47
C ARG A 101 -15.80 1.34 8.50
N ASN A 102 -15.40 0.80 7.34
CA ASN A 102 -14.31 -0.16 7.27
C ASN A 102 -12.97 0.45 7.68
N ASN A 103 -12.63 1.61 7.12
CA ASN A 103 -11.29 2.16 7.28
C ASN A 103 -11.08 2.88 8.61
N LEU A 104 -12.13 3.46 9.21
CA LEU A 104 -11.98 4.16 10.49
C LEU A 104 -12.15 3.22 11.67
N VAL A 105 -13.19 2.39 11.67
CA VAL A 105 -13.48 1.51 12.83
C VAL A 105 -12.38 0.46 12.99
N SER A 106 -11.82 -0.08 11.90
CA SER A 106 -10.71 -1.03 11.99
C SER A 106 -9.49 -0.44 12.71
N LEU A 107 -9.14 0.82 12.43
CA LEU A 107 -8.04 1.51 13.11
C LEU A 107 -8.39 1.82 14.57
N ILE A 108 -9.60 2.31 14.85
CA ILE A 108 -10.05 2.62 16.22
C ILE A 108 -9.96 1.37 17.09
N ASN A 109 -10.47 0.23 16.62
CA ASN A 109 -10.41 -1.04 17.34
C ASN A 109 -8.96 -1.44 17.69
N LEU A 110 -8.02 -1.26 16.77
CA LEU A 110 -6.60 -1.54 17.03
C LEU A 110 -6.02 -0.58 18.08
N LEU A 111 -6.26 0.74 17.94
CA LEU A 111 -5.74 1.75 18.87
C LEU A 111 -6.30 1.58 20.30
N GLU A 112 -7.53 1.15 20.46
CA GLU A 112 -8.11 0.82 21.77
C GLU A 112 -7.49 -0.44 22.41
N LEU A 113 -7.19 -1.46 21.61
CA LEU A 113 -6.63 -2.72 22.10
C LEU A 113 -5.11 -2.66 22.35
N MET A 114 -4.38 -1.81 21.63
CA MET A 114 -2.92 -1.71 21.76
C MET A 114 -2.46 -1.46 23.20
N PRO A 115 -2.94 -0.42 23.93
CA PRO A 115 -2.53 -0.19 25.32
C PRO A 115 -2.91 -1.34 26.25
N LYS A 116 -4.10 -1.93 26.06
CA LYS A 116 -4.58 -3.06 26.85
C LYS A 116 -3.65 -4.28 26.79
N HIS A 117 -3.01 -4.50 25.63
CA HIS A 117 -2.13 -5.65 25.40
C HIS A 117 -0.64 -5.30 25.39
N GLY A 118 -0.28 -4.07 25.78
CA GLY A 118 1.12 -3.61 25.84
C GLY A 118 1.79 -3.52 24.45
N VAL A 119 1.02 -3.22 23.41
CA VAL A 119 1.54 -2.96 22.05
C VAL A 119 1.81 -1.47 21.90
N GLU A 120 3.07 -1.11 21.73
CA GLU A 120 3.51 0.28 21.77
C GLU A 120 3.74 0.90 20.38
N GLY A 121 3.74 0.09 19.33
CA GLY A 121 4.10 0.54 17.98
C GLY A 121 3.04 0.31 16.92
N ILE A 122 2.81 1.31 16.04
CA ILE A 122 1.99 1.17 14.84
C ILE A 122 2.65 1.84 13.64
N VAL A 123 2.73 1.09 12.52
CA VAL A 123 3.00 1.64 11.21
C VAL A 123 1.70 1.68 10.44
N PHE A 124 1.25 2.87 10.11
CA PHE A 124 -0.01 3.09 9.40
C PHE A 124 0.22 3.26 7.90
N SER A 125 -0.51 2.48 7.13
CA SER A 125 -0.61 2.52 5.68
C SER A 125 -1.40 3.77 5.25
N SER A 126 -0.72 4.94 5.22
CA SER A 126 -1.30 6.17 4.70
C SER A 126 -1.11 6.28 3.18
N SER A 127 -1.42 7.40 2.59
CA SER A 127 -1.45 7.59 1.14
C SER A 127 -1.15 9.04 0.76
N CYS A 128 -0.56 9.26 -0.41
CA CYS A 128 -0.44 10.59 -0.99
C CYS A 128 -1.79 11.29 -1.24
N THR A 129 -2.89 10.54 -1.25
CA THR A 129 -4.25 11.10 -1.38
C THR A 129 -4.64 12.04 -0.25
N VAL A 130 -3.93 12.02 0.89
CA VAL A 130 -4.13 12.97 1.99
C VAL A 130 -3.80 14.41 1.59
N TYR A 131 -2.97 14.63 0.58
CA TYR A 131 -2.62 15.98 0.12
C TYR A 131 -3.70 16.65 -0.73
N GLY A 132 -4.68 15.87 -1.26
CA GLY A 132 -5.58 16.37 -2.29
C GLY A 132 -4.79 16.77 -3.55
N GLN A 133 -5.21 17.85 -4.22
CA GLN A 133 -4.42 18.45 -5.31
C GLN A 133 -3.35 19.37 -4.73
N PRO A 134 -2.07 18.99 -4.73
CA PRO A 134 -0.99 19.81 -4.16
C PRO A 134 -0.73 21.05 -5.02
N ASP A 135 -0.28 22.14 -4.38
CA ASP A 135 0.11 23.37 -5.09
C ASP A 135 1.53 23.29 -5.65
N GLU A 136 2.41 22.60 -4.93
CA GLU A 136 3.83 22.51 -5.25
C GLU A 136 4.25 21.04 -5.45
N LEU A 137 5.15 20.81 -6.36
CA LEU A 137 5.74 19.51 -6.68
C LEU A 137 7.26 19.64 -6.77
N PRO A 138 8.00 18.65 -6.30
CA PRO A 138 7.55 17.42 -5.62
C PRO A 138 6.94 17.67 -4.24
N VAL A 139 5.97 16.83 -3.82
CA VAL A 139 5.25 16.98 -2.55
C VAL A 139 6.13 16.61 -1.38
N THR A 140 6.27 17.51 -0.39
CA THR A 140 6.95 17.24 0.88
C THR A 140 5.95 16.88 1.97
N GLU A 141 6.41 16.30 3.11
CA GLU A 141 5.57 15.99 4.27
C GLU A 141 4.98 17.24 4.94
N LYS A 142 5.55 18.42 4.66
CA LYS A 142 5.09 19.73 5.16
C LYS A 142 4.02 20.35 4.26
N ALA A 143 3.73 19.76 3.11
CA ALA A 143 2.68 20.26 2.22
C ALA A 143 1.32 20.30 2.94
N PRO A 144 0.51 21.34 2.72
CA PRO A 144 -0.81 21.45 3.33
C PRO A 144 -1.69 20.25 3.00
N ILE A 145 -2.41 19.75 3.99
CA ILE A 145 -3.49 18.78 3.80
C ILE A 145 -4.70 19.52 3.28
N LYS A 146 -5.04 19.30 2.03
CA LYS A 146 -6.21 19.90 1.38
C LYS A 146 -7.41 18.97 1.46
N LYS A 147 -8.57 19.46 1.05
CA LYS A 147 -9.76 18.62 0.92
C LYS A 147 -9.44 17.40 0.04
N ALA A 148 -9.74 16.22 0.54
CA ALA A 148 -9.57 14.99 -0.20
C ALA A 148 -10.51 14.94 -1.41
N GLU A 149 -10.00 14.45 -2.54
CA GLU A 149 -10.75 14.31 -3.79
C GLU A 149 -11.72 13.12 -3.79
N SER A 150 -11.64 12.24 -2.77
CA SER A 150 -12.48 11.06 -2.65
C SER A 150 -12.74 10.68 -1.19
N PRO A 151 -13.83 9.94 -0.89
CA PRO A 151 -14.06 9.38 0.44
C PRO A 151 -12.91 8.49 0.91
N TYR A 152 -12.26 7.71 0.03
CA TYR A 152 -11.06 6.95 0.38
C TYR A 152 -9.95 7.86 0.90
N GLY A 153 -9.60 8.92 0.15
CA GLY A 153 -8.59 9.89 0.58
C GLY A 153 -8.95 10.54 1.91
N ASN A 154 -10.22 10.89 2.10
CA ASN A 154 -10.70 11.46 3.35
C ASN A 154 -10.58 10.48 4.53
N THR A 155 -10.84 9.17 4.33
CA THR A 155 -10.60 8.19 5.40
C THR A 155 -9.14 8.13 5.81
N LYS A 156 -8.20 8.35 4.89
CA LYS A 156 -6.76 8.40 5.22
C LYS A 156 -6.41 9.66 6.02
N GLN A 157 -6.97 10.83 5.66
CA GLN A 157 -6.83 12.07 6.44
C GLN A 157 -7.35 11.88 7.86
N ILE A 158 -8.59 11.44 8.02
CA ILE A 158 -9.22 11.22 9.33
C ILE A 158 -8.43 10.20 10.16
N ASN A 159 -7.93 9.13 9.57
CA ASN A 159 -7.11 8.14 10.27
C ASN A 159 -5.79 8.73 10.80
N GLU A 160 -5.13 9.62 10.04
CA GLU A 160 -3.96 10.33 10.53
C GLU A 160 -4.30 11.24 11.72
N GLU A 161 -5.45 11.91 11.69
CA GLU A 161 -5.94 12.73 12.80
C GLU A 161 -6.24 11.87 14.03
N ILE A 162 -6.97 10.75 13.87
CA ILE A 162 -7.27 9.80 14.95
C ILE A 162 -5.98 9.31 15.63
N ILE A 163 -4.94 8.95 14.85
CA ILE A 163 -3.67 8.52 15.40
C ILE A 163 -3.02 9.66 16.21
N ARG A 164 -2.98 10.88 15.66
CA ARG A 164 -2.38 12.06 16.33
C ARG A 164 -3.10 12.37 17.65
N ASP A 165 -4.42 12.43 17.62
CA ASP A 165 -5.24 12.73 18.80
C ASP A 165 -5.09 11.65 19.88
N THR A 166 -5.07 10.37 19.47
CA THR A 166 -4.84 9.24 20.38
C THR A 166 -3.49 9.34 21.07
N VAL A 167 -2.42 9.64 20.33
CA VAL A 167 -1.08 9.82 20.91
C VAL A 167 -1.02 11.08 21.77
N ALA A 168 -1.62 12.19 21.35
CA ALA A 168 -1.67 13.45 22.10
C ALA A 168 -2.45 13.33 23.41
N SER A 169 -3.46 12.45 23.50
CA SER A 169 -4.19 12.17 24.73
C SER A 169 -3.36 11.41 25.79
N GLY A 170 -2.13 11.02 25.48
CA GLY A 170 -1.20 10.35 26.39
C GLY A 170 -1.17 8.83 26.23
N ALA A 171 -1.80 8.26 25.19
CA ALA A 171 -1.68 6.83 24.92
C ALA A 171 -0.19 6.43 24.74
N PRO A 172 0.24 5.27 25.28
CA PRO A 172 1.62 4.80 25.18
C PRO A 172 1.91 4.20 23.80
N ILE A 173 1.62 4.94 22.74
CA ILE A 173 1.74 4.52 21.36
C ILE A 173 2.74 5.39 20.61
N ASN A 174 3.61 4.76 19.85
CA ASN A 174 4.50 5.37 18.87
C ASN A 174 4.00 5.02 17.47
N ALA A 175 3.84 6.01 16.61
CA ALA A 175 3.26 5.81 15.29
C ALA A 175 4.19 6.31 14.18
N ILE A 176 4.27 5.56 13.09
CA ILE A 176 4.86 6.02 11.83
C ILE A 176 3.78 5.90 10.73
N MET A 177 3.50 7.00 10.06
CA MET A 177 2.56 7.06 8.95
C MET A 177 3.33 7.13 7.64
N LEU A 178 3.20 6.09 6.83
CA LEU A 178 3.85 6.03 5.52
C LEU A 178 2.84 6.48 4.45
N ARG A 179 3.05 7.68 3.89
CA ARG A 179 2.27 8.22 2.78
C ARG A 179 2.86 7.76 1.48
N TYR A 180 2.42 6.60 0.98
CA TYR A 180 2.94 6.13 -0.29
C TYR A 180 2.15 6.61 -1.49
N PHE A 181 2.88 6.67 -2.60
CA PHE A 181 2.35 7.05 -3.90
C PHE A 181 1.77 5.81 -4.58
N ASN A 182 2.09 5.51 -5.82
CA ASN A 182 1.44 4.41 -6.55
C ASN A 182 2.28 3.13 -6.53
N PRO A 183 2.04 2.17 -5.62
CA PRO A 183 2.79 0.92 -5.64
C PRO A 183 2.43 0.09 -6.87
N ILE A 184 3.46 -0.39 -7.55
CA ILE A 184 3.36 -1.24 -8.72
C ILE A 184 4.40 -2.37 -8.68
N GLY A 185 4.33 -3.31 -9.61
CA GLY A 185 5.27 -4.42 -9.70
C GLY A 185 4.81 -5.65 -8.92
N ALA A 186 5.73 -6.59 -8.78
CA ALA A 186 5.52 -7.85 -8.09
C ALA A 186 6.84 -8.35 -7.48
N HIS A 187 6.76 -9.36 -6.63
CA HIS A 187 7.95 -10.00 -6.09
C HIS A 187 8.78 -10.65 -7.22
N PRO A 188 10.13 -10.59 -7.19
CA PRO A 188 10.98 -11.14 -8.26
C PRO A 188 10.74 -12.62 -8.58
N THR A 189 10.25 -13.41 -7.63
CA THR A 189 9.88 -14.82 -7.84
C THR A 189 8.61 -15.02 -8.65
N ALA A 190 7.85 -13.95 -8.93
CA ALA A 190 6.52 -14.00 -9.52
C ALA A 190 5.52 -14.92 -8.76
N LEU A 191 5.70 -15.07 -7.44
CA LEU A 191 4.76 -15.81 -6.57
C LEU A 191 3.81 -14.87 -5.80
N LEU A 192 4.15 -13.59 -5.69
CA LEU A 192 3.36 -12.54 -5.06
C LEU A 192 3.28 -11.32 -5.98
N GLY A 193 2.10 -10.76 -6.11
CA GLY A 193 1.81 -9.59 -6.93
C GLY A 193 0.40 -9.10 -6.69
N GLU A 194 -0.03 -8.05 -7.40
CA GLU A 194 -1.38 -7.53 -7.29
C GLU A 194 -2.37 -8.44 -8.04
N LEU A 195 -3.33 -9.01 -7.28
CA LEU A 195 -4.39 -9.87 -7.81
C LEU A 195 -5.74 -9.36 -7.29
N PRO A 196 -6.36 -8.38 -7.95
CA PRO A 196 -7.68 -7.87 -7.55
C PRO A 196 -8.77 -8.89 -7.86
N ASN A 197 -9.79 -8.96 -6.99
CA ASN A 197 -11.01 -9.70 -7.29
C ASN A 197 -11.82 -8.95 -8.35
N GLY A 198 -12.15 -9.61 -9.45
CA GLY A 198 -12.93 -9.06 -10.55
C GLY A 198 -12.16 -8.07 -11.45
N VAL A 199 -12.83 -6.98 -11.89
CA VAL A 199 -12.22 -6.00 -12.80
C VAL A 199 -11.21 -5.13 -12.06
N PRO A 200 -9.93 -5.09 -12.48
CA PRO A 200 -8.94 -4.23 -11.84
C PRO A 200 -9.32 -2.76 -11.90
N GLN A 201 -9.16 -2.07 -10.77
CA GLN A 201 -9.33 -0.61 -10.69
C GLN A 201 -7.99 0.14 -10.82
N ASN A 202 -6.87 -0.55 -10.57
CA ASN A 202 -5.53 0.00 -10.71
C ASN A 202 -4.98 -0.22 -12.12
N LEU A 203 -4.12 0.71 -12.55
CA LEU A 203 -3.57 0.76 -13.90
C LEU A 203 -2.79 -0.52 -14.27
N ILE A 204 -1.86 -0.97 -13.43
CA ILE A 204 -0.94 -2.06 -13.78
C ILE A 204 -1.65 -3.40 -13.94
N PRO A 205 -2.52 -3.88 -13.05
CA PRO A 205 -3.25 -5.12 -13.28
C PRO A 205 -4.13 -5.05 -14.53
N TYR A 206 -4.76 -3.90 -14.79
CA TYR A 206 -5.55 -3.72 -16.01
C TYR A 206 -4.68 -3.79 -17.27
N LEU A 207 -3.54 -3.10 -17.24
CA LEU A 207 -2.55 -3.07 -18.33
C LEU A 207 -2.01 -4.48 -18.63
N THR A 208 -1.57 -5.23 -17.61
CA THR A 208 -1.04 -6.59 -17.81
C THR A 208 -2.11 -7.57 -18.29
N GLN A 209 -3.36 -7.43 -17.83
CA GLN A 209 -4.49 -8.21 -18.35
C GLN A 209 -4.81 -7.85 -19.81
N THR A 210 -4.62 -6.59 -20.22
CA THR A 210 -4.73 -6.19 -21.62
C THR A 210 -3.61 -6.80 -22.46
N ALA A 211 -2.38 -6.69 -21.97
CA ALA A 211 -1.19 -7.22 -22.66
C ALA A 211 -1.26 -8.73 -22.91
N ILE A 212 -1.88 -9.48 -21.98
CA ILE A 212 -2.02 -10.95 -22.10
C ILE A 212 -3.29 -11.38 -22.84
N GLY A 213 -4.15 -10.44 -23.25
CA GLY A 213 -5.37 -10.69 -24.03
C GLY A 213 -6.63 -11.03 -23.22
N ILE A 214 -6.60 -10.89 -21.89
CA ILE A 214 -7.80 -11.05 -21.04
C ILE A 214 -8.76 -9.88 -21.28
N ARG A 215 -8.22 -8.69 -21.53
CA ARG A 215 -8.98 -7.47 -21.86
C ARG A 215 -8.66 -7.00 -23.26
N GLU A 216 -9.65 -6.48 -23.93
CA GLU A 216 -9.50 -6.04 -25.32
C GLU A 216 -8.57 -4.84 -25.43
N LYS A 217 -8.74 -3.83 -24.57
CA LYS A 217 -7.97 -2.58 -24.61
C LYS A 217 -7.92 -1.86 -23.27
N LEU A 218 -6.86 -1.09 -23.08
CA LEU A 218 -6.66 -0.21 -21.94
C LEU A 218 -7.23 1.18 -22.23
N SER A 219 -7.95 1.79 -21.30
CA SER A 219 -8.39 3.18 -21.40
C SER A 219 -7.39 4.11 -20.70
N VAL A 220 -6.88 5.08 -21.45
CA VAL A 220 -6.10 6.22 -20.95
C VAL A 220 -7.07 7.37 -20.74
N PHE A 221 -7.20 7.84 -19.48
CA PHE A 221 -8.20 8.84 -19.11
C PHE A 221 -7.64 10.27 -19.24
N GLY A 222 -8.04 10.95 -20.32
CA GLY A 222 -7.63 12.31 -20.64
C GLY A 222 -6.30 12.37 -21.42
N ASP A 223 -6.22 13.33 -22.33
CA ASP A 223 -5.05 13.71 -23.12
C ASP A 223 -4.86 15.24 -23.18
N ASP A 224 -5.59 15.94 -22.31
CA ASP A 224 -5.69 17.40 -22.28
C ASP A 224 -5.28 17.99 -20.91
N TYR A 225 -4.56 17.21 -20.06
CA TYR A 225 -3.98 17.72 -18.83
C TYR A 225 -2.75 18.59 -19.14
N ASP A 226 -2.46 19.55 -18.24
CA ASP A 226 -1.24 20.37 -18.33
C ASP A 226 0.00 19.55 -17.94
N THR A 227 0.35 18.61 -18.81
CA THR A 227 1.47 17.69 -18.70
C THR A 227 2.14 17.51 -20.06
N PRO A 228 3.38 17.02 -20.15
CA PRO A 228 4.12 16.94 -21.43
C PRO A 228 3.43 16.15 -22.54
N ASP A 229 2.61 15.14 -22.20
CA ASP A 229 1.92 14.29 -23.16
C ASP A 229 0.39 14.30 -22.99
N GLY A 230 -0.11 15.20 -22.14
CA GLY A 230 -1.53 15.36 -21.88
C GLY A 230 -2.14 14.34 -20.94
N SER A 231 -1.43 13.26 -20.55
CA SER A 231 -1.92 12.26 -19.61
C SER A 231 -1.49 12.54 -18.16
N CYS A 232 -2.20 11.97 -17.18
CA CYS A 232 -1.88 12.16 -15.75
C CYS A 232 -0.47 11.70 -15.40
N ILE A 233 0.18 12.40 -14.45
CA ILE A 233 1.50 12.03 -13.92
C ILE A 233 1.37 11.49 -12.50
N ARG A 234 2.04 10.36 -12.23
CA ARG A 234 2.11 9.70 -10.91
C ARG A 234 3.53 9.30 -10.59
N ASP A 235 3.79 9.09 -9.30
CA ASP A 235 5.02 8.48 -8.80
C ASP A 235 4.76 6.98 -8.62
N PHE A 236 5.38 6.16 -9.44
CA PHE A 236 5.23 4.71 -9.41
C PHE A 236 6.39 4.08 -8.67
N ILE A 237 6.08 3.48 -7.52
CA ILE A 237 7.07 2.84 -6.64
C ILE A 237 6.98 1.32 -6.69
N ASN A 238 8.12 0.64 -6.67
CA ASN A 238 8.15 -0.82 -6.57
C ASN A 238 7.60 -1.28 -5.21
N VAL A 239 6.71 -2.28 -5.23
CA VAL A 239 6.06 -2.81 -4.03
C VAL A 239 7.04 -3.44 -3.03
N VAL A 240 8.17 -4.00 -3.49
CA VAL A 240 9.21 -4.56 -2.61
C VAL A 240 9.97 -3.44 -1.91
N ASP A 241 10.29 -2.35 -2.61
CA ASP A 241 10.90 -1.17 -1.97
C ASP A 241 9.96 -0.56 -0.93
N LEU A 242 8.66 -0.49 -1.23
CA LEU A 242 7.65 -0.07 -0.27
C LEU A 242 7.58 -1.02 0.94
N ALA A 243 7.63 -2.34 0.73
CA ALA A 243 7.63 -3.33 1.81
C ALA A 243 8.85 -3.13 2.74
N LYS A 244 10.02 -2.87 2.17
CA LYS A 244 11.24 -2.54 2.94
C LYS A 244 11.08 -1.27 3.78
N ALA A 245 10.36 -0.25 3.29
CA ALA A 245 10.05 0.95 4.08
C ALA A 245 9.26 0.61 5.36
N HIS A 246 8.30 -0.31 5.28
CA HIS A 246 7.55 -0.78 6.46
C HIS A 246 8.46 -1.47 7.48
N VAL A 247 9.40 -2.31 7.02
CA VAL A 247 10.36 -2.98 7.90
C VAL A 247 11.27 -1.98 8.61
N ILE A 248 11.75 -0.98 7.90
CA ILE A 248 12.59 0.08 8.49
C ILE A 248 11.79 0.90 9.49
N ALA A 249 10.52 1.22 9.21
CA ALA A 249 9.64 1.92 10.13
C ALA A 249 9.39 1.11 11.42
N ILE A 250 9.14 -0.20 11.31
CA ILE A 250 9.03 -1.09 12.48
C ILE A 250 10.33 -1.08 13.29
N ARG A 251 11.47 -1.23 12.65
CA ARG A 251 12.78 -1.20 13.32
C ARG A 251 12.98 0.11 14.09
N ARG A 252 12.68 1.25 13.44
CA ARG A 252 12.78 2.59 14.04
C ARG A 252 11.94 2.73 15.32
N ILE A 253 10.73 2.17 15.33
CA ILE A 253 9.86 2.14 16.53
C ILE A 253 10.47 1.26 17.62
N LEU A 254 10.86 0.03 17.28
CA LEU A 254 11.36 -0.95 18.27
C LEU A 254 12.71 -0.57 18.88
N GLU A 255 13.58 0.04 18.09
CA GLU A 255 14.88 0.57 18.54
C GLU A 255 14.75 1.94 19.23
N LYS A 256 13.53 2.51 19.30
CA LYS A 256 13.24 3.82 19.91
C LYS A 256 14.09 4.95 19.35
N THR A 257 14.31 4.93 18.03
CA THR A 257 15.09 5.95 17.32
C THR A 257 14.22 7.06 16.69
N GLN A 258 12.90 7.04 16.96
CA GLN A 258 12.00 8.11 16.59
C GLN A 258 12.35 9.41 17.31
N LYS A 259 12.26 10.53 16.60
CA LYS A 259 12.43 11.88 17.16
C LYS A 259 11.14 12.39 17.80
N GLU A 260 10.00 11.96 17.25
CA GLU A 260 8.66 12.31 17.70
C GLU A 260 7.82 11.03 17.86
N LYS A 261 6.84 11.06 18.75
CA LYS A 261 5.92 9.92 18.93
C LYS A 261 5.11 9.59 17.67
N VAL A 262 4.86 10.59 16.83
CA VAL A 262 4.20 10.44 15.55
C VAL A 262 5.10 11.02 14.46
N GLU A 263 5.57 10.17 13.58
CA GLU A 263 6.37 10.56 12.42
C GLU A 263 5.62 10.25 11.12
N VAL A 264 5.88 11.05 10.09
CA VAL A 264 5.27 10.90 8.77
C VAL A 264 6.36 10.91 7.72
N PHE A 265 6.26 10.00 6.74
CA PHE A 265 7.22 9.92 5.64
C PHE A 265 6.50 9.71 4.30
N ASN A 266 6.91 10.47 3.30
CA ASN A 266 6.55 10.24 1.92
C ASN A 266 7.37 9.09 1.34
N ILE A 267 6.71 8.07 0.85
CA ILE A 267 7.34 6.89 0.27
C ILE A 267 7.04 6.86 -1.24
N GLY A 268 7.97 7.37 -2.00
CA GLY A 268 7.93 7.47 -3.46
C GLY A 268 9.34 7.50 -4.04
N THR A 269 9.42 7.53 -5.35
CA THR A 269 10.71 7.53 -6.08
C THR A 269 11.28 8.94 -6.28
N GLY A 270 10.44 9.96 -6.12
CA GLY A 270 10.77 11.34 -6.46
C GLY A 270 10.64 11.66 -7.95
N ARG A 271 10.14 10.71 -8.75
CA ARG A 271 9.98 10.86 -10.19
C ARG A 271 8.51 10.76 -10.59
N GLY A 272 8.01 11.81 -11.23
CA GLY A 272 6.73 11.77 -11.93
C GLY A 272 6.86 11.03 -13.26
N VAL A 273 5.96 10.09 -13.52
CA VAL A 273 5.86 9.35 -14.78
C VAL A 273 4.43 9.46 -15.29
N SER A 274 4.25 9.84 -16.54
CA SER A 274 2.93 9.92 -17.15
C SER A 274 2.36 8.52 -17.47
N VAL A 275 1.04 8.45 -17.68
CA VAL A 275 0.41 7.18 -18.06
C VAL A 275 0.92 6.68 -19.40
N LEU A 276 1.13 7.58 -20.37
CA LEU A 276 1.67 7.21 -21.69
C LEU A 276 3.15 6.83 -21.62
N GLU A 277 3.97 7.52 -20.80
CA GLU A 277 5.35 7.09 -20.52
C GLU A 277 5.40 5.69 -19.91
N LEU A 278 4.48 5.39 -18.99
CA LEU A 278 4.41 4.06 -18.35
C LEU A 278 4.04 2.97 -19.36
N ILE A 279 3.08 3.23 -20.27
CA ILE A 279 2.71 2.32 -21.36
C ILE A 279 3.93 2.06 -22.25
N ASN A 280 4.61 3.11 -22.70
CA ASN A 280 5.82 2.99 -23.52
C ASN A 280 6.95 2.24 -22.78
N GLY A 281 7.10 2.51 -21.49
CA GLY A 281 8.07 1.82 -20.63
C GLY A 281 7.76 0.31 -20.52
N PHE A 282 6.48 -0.05 -20.39
CA PHE A 282 6.04 -1.46 -20.37
C PHE A 282 6.33 -2.16 -21.70
N GLU A 283 5.97 -1.54 -22.82
CA GLU A 283 6.26 -2.10 -24.15
C GLU A 283 7.75 -2.34 -24.38
N LYS A 284 8.58 -1.37 -23.94
CA LYS A 284 10.05 -1.49 -24.00
C LYS A 284 10.58 -2.60 -23.10
N ALA A 285 10.09 -2.68 -21.85
CA ALA A 285 10.56 -3.65 -20.85
C ALA A 285 10.19 -5.09 -21.20
N THR A 286 9.05 -5.31 -21.87
CA THR A 286 8.47 -6.64 -22.11
C THR A 286 8.49 -7.08 -23.57
N GLY A 287 8.63 -6.17 -24.52
CA GLY A 287 8.47 -6.42 -25.95
C GLY A 287 7.02 -6.61 -26.41
N VAL A 288 6.05 -6.45 -25.50
CA VAL A 288 4.63 -6.65 -25.80
C VAL A 288 3.96 -5.33 -26.12
N LYS A 289 3.29 -5.25 -27.26
CA LYS A 289 2.50 -4.07 -27.66
C LYS A 289 1.17 -4.04 -26.97
N LEU A 290 0.79 -2.87 -26.46
CA LEU A 290 -0.48 -2.62 -25.77
C LEU A 290 -1.51 -2.06 -26.72
N ASN A 291 -2.70 -2.65 -26.70
CA ASN A 291 -3.87 -2.06 -27.30
C ASN A 291 -4.50 -1.07 -26.30
N TYR A 292 -4.41 0.23 -26.57
CA TYR A 292 -5.03 1.24 -25.72
C TYR A 292 -5.80 2.29 -26.54
N GLN A 293 -6.69 2.98 -25.87
CA GLN A 293 -7.41 4.12 -26.42
C GLN A 293 -7.43 5.26 -25.40
N ILE A 294 -7.39 6.49 -25.92
CA ILE A 294 -7.61 7.68 -25.11
C ILE A 294 -9.12 7.91 -25.00
N VAL A 295 -9.58 8.18 -23.76
CA VAL A 295 -10.98 8.46 -23.45
C VAL A 295 -11.07 9.74 -22.63
N GLY A 296 -12.25 10.27 -22.36
CA GLY A 296 -12.44 11.46 -21.53
C GLY A 296 -11.87 11.31 -20.13
N ARG A 297 -11.60 12.44 -19.46
CA ARG A 297 -11.08 12.48 -18.08
C ARG A 297 -11.97 11.69 -17.12
N ARG A 298 -11.38 11.00 -16.17
CA ARG A 298 -12.08 10.32 -15.08
C ARG A 298 -12.30 11.29 -13.92
N ALA A 299 -13.51 11.32 -13.36
CA ALA A 299 -13.80 12.15 -12.18
C ALA A 299 -12.94 11.75 -10.97
N GLY A 300 -12.40 12.73 -10.28
CA GLY A 300 -11.55 12.52 -9.10
C GLY A 300 -10.08 12.21 -9.41
N ASP A 301 -9.65 12.19 -10.68
CA ASP A 301 -8.24 12.07 -11.01
C ASP A 301 -7.50 13.39 -10.75
N ILE A 302 -6.39 13.30 -10.02
CA ILE A 302 -5.41 14.39 -9.84
C ILE A 302 -4.56 14.46 -11.12
N GLU A 303 -4.29 15.68 -11.60
CA GLU A 303 -3.50 15.87 -12.81
C GLU A 303 -2.08 15.34 -12.68
N LYS A 304 -1.37 15.78 -11.63
CA LYS A 304 0.02 15.39 -11.42
C LYS A 304 0.38 15.35 -9.93
N VAL A 305 1.07 14.29 -9.50
CA VAL A 305 1.55 14.15 -8.13
C VAL A 305 2.74 13.19 -8.05
N TRP A 306 3.83 13.62 -7.40
CA TRP A 306 5.00 12.80 -7.06
C TRP A 306 5.66 13.29 -5.77
N ALA A 307 6.37 12.38 -5.08
CA ALA A 307 6.99 12.62 -3.79
C ALA A 307 8.23 13.51 -3.88
N ASN A 308 8.51 14.25 -2.81
CA ASN A 308 9.88 14.52 -2.40
C ASN A 308 10.29 13.44 -1.41
N PRO A 309 11.23 12.52 -1.76
CA PRO A 309 11.63 11.42 -0.88
C PRO A 309 12.78 11.80 0.08
N ASP A 310 13.31 13.02 0.03
CA ASP A 310 14.53 13.41 0.73
C ASP A 310 14.43 13.20 2.24
N PHE A 311 13.26 13.49 2.84
CA PHE A 311 13.06 13.31 4.27
C PHE A 311 13.09 11.82 4.66
N ALA A 312 12.45 10.95 3.90
CA ALA A 312 12.52 9.50 4.10
C ALA A 312 13.95 8.97 3.88
N ASN A 313 14.67 9.48 2.87
CA ASN A 313 16.06 9.09 2.62
C ASN A 313 16.98 9.45 3.80
N GLN A 314 16.82 10.65 4.37
CA GLN A 314 17.70 11.17 5.43
C GLN A 314 17.32 10.64 6.82
N GLU A 315 16.04 10.70 7.16
CA GLU A 315 15.58 10.43 8.52
C GLU A 315 15.15 8.98 8.75
N LEU A 316 14.51 8.34 7.77
CA LEU A 316 14.15 6.94 7.85
C LEU A 316 15.27 6.03 7.35
N GLY A 317 16.24 6.57 6.58
CA GLY A 317 17.33 5.80 5.99
C GLY A 317 16.83 4.85 4.88
N TRP A 318 15.67 5.14 4.30
CA TRP A 318 15.07 4.35 3.24
C TRP A 318 15.25 5.05 1.87
N LYS A 319 15.42 4.26 0.83
CA LYS A 319 15.49 4.74 -0.55
C LYS A 319 14.88 3.71 -1.50
N ALA A 320 14.10 4.19 -2.49
CA ALA A 320 13.69 3.36 -3.61
C ALA A 320 14.90 3.02 -4.48
N VAL A 321 15.07 1.74 -4.80
CA VAL A 321 16.24 1.25 -5.55
C VAL A 321 15.88 0.58 -6.87
N GLU A 322 14.66 0.04 -6.97
CA GLU A 322 14.19 -0.65 -8.17
C GLU A 322 13.89 0.33 -9.30
N THR A 323 14.32 0.00 -10.50
CA THR A 323 14.02 0.81 -11.69
C THR A 323 12.57 0.63 -12.13
N LEU A 324 12.01 1.62 -12.85
CA LEU A 324 10.68 1.49 -13.46
C LEU A 324 10.62 0.30 -14.44
N GLU A 325 11.67 0.07 -15.20
CA GLU A 325 11.75 -1.02 -16.17
C GLU A 325 11.69 -2.39 -15.48
N ASP A 326 12.49 -2.60 -14.43
CA ASP A 326 12.48 -3.86 -13.66
C ASP A 326 11.14 -4.07 -12.94
N THR A 327 10.57 -2.99 -12.43
CA THR A 327 9.26 -3.00 -11.79
C THR A 327 8.14 -3.43 -12.77
N LEU A 328 8.12 -2.88 -13.97
CA LEU A 328 7.15 -3.25 -15.02
C LEU A 328 7.36 -4.69 -15.49
N ARG A 329 8.61 -5.11 -15.62
CA ARG A 329 8.97 -6.50 -15.96
C ARG A 329 8.50 -7.48 -14.88
N SER A 330 8.64 -7.13 -13.59
CA SER A 330 8.16 -7.96 -12.49
C SER A 330 6.64 -8.14 -12.51
N ALA A 331 5.89 -7.07 -12.80
CA ALA A 331 4.44 -7.13 -12.95
C ALA A 331 4.02 -8.02 -14.12
N TRP A 332 4.75 -7.95 -15.24
CA TRP A 332 4.50 -8.82 -16.39
C TRP A 332 4.78 -10.30 -16.07
N ASN A 333 5.90 -10.59 -15.42
CA ASN A 333 6.26 -11.95 -15.01
C ASN A 333 5.20 -12.55 -14.06
N TRP A 334 4.66 -11.74 -13.15
CA TRP A 334 3.55 -12.13 -12.30
C TRP A 334 2.30 -12.49 -13.13
N GLN A 335 1.92 -11.67 -14.11
CA GLN A 335 0.76 -11.95 -14.97
C GLN A 335 0.97 -13.23 -15.81
N LEU A 336 2.17 -13.48 -16.32
CA LEU A 336 2.51 -14.72 -17.01
C LEU A 336 2.36 -15.93 -16.07
N LYS A 337 2.81 -15.79 -14.81
CA LYS A 337 2.70 -16.84 -13.81
C LYS A 337 1.25 -17.14 -13.42
N LEU A 338 0.40 -16.11 -13.34
CA LEU A 338 -1.04 -16.31 -13.12
C LEU A 338 -1.67 -17.13 -14.26
N ARG A 339 -1.34 -16.80 -15.51
CA ARG A 339 -1.83 -17.56 -16.68
C ARG A 339 -1.39 -19.02 -16.66
N GLU A 340 -0.12 -19.29 -16.33
CA GLU A 340 0.41 -20.67 -16.17
C GLU A 340 -0.37 -21.48 -15.12
N ARG A 341 -0.84 -20.80 -14.08
CA ARG A 341 -1.63 -21.39 -12.98
C ARG A 341 -3.13 -21.45 -13.28
N GLY A 342 -3.58 -21.00 -14.45
CA GLY A 342 -5.01 -20.95 -14.82
C GLY A 342 -5.82 -19.90 -14.04
N ILE A 343 -5.15 -18.89 -13.44
CA ILE A 343 -5.79 -17.79 -12.72
C ILE A 343 -5.94 -16.61 -13.69
N GLN A 344 -7.18 -16.10 -13.82
CA GLN A 344 -7.53 -14.98 -14.72
C GLN A 344 -7.94 -13.74 -13.94
#